data_59cd24020a4e18e0330790790ead0360
#
_entry.id   59cd24020a4e18e0330790790ead0360
#
_cell.length_a   1.000
_cell.length_b   1.000
_cell.length_c   1.000
_cell.angle_alpha   90.00
_cell.angle_beta   90.00
_cell.angle_gamma   90.00
#
_symmetry.space_group_name_H-M   'P 1'
#
loop_
_entity.id
_entity.type
_entity.pdbx_description
1 polymer ?
#
loop_
_entity_poly.entity_id
_entity_poly.type
_entity_poly.pdbx_seq_one_letter_code
_entity_poly.pdbx_strand_id
1 'polypeptide(L)'
;MLITSQAKNLSRKRGPMKFKVVSSDSEGSASQDSAPEARISKMVEENPVLLFMKGSPEAPQCGFSYRVIQVLNSWNVPFQSFNVLSDEGIRQGIKDFSNWPTIPQLYVKNEFVGGCDIIEELSGNGELADVLKSAYPDRDFTPPPPPAEVQEVSSVEASEILKNQPEIAILDVRPPEERAKAALDNSRMLDNHTAQEILDSWDPETPMMLICHQGIRSRQAAQYFTSQGFQQVYNVSDGIDGWSQTVDSSIPRY
;
A
#
# COMPACT_ATOMS: atom_id res chain seq x y z
N MET A 1 21.37 -24.21 -35.65
CA MET A 1 20.92 -22.84 -35.85
C MET A 1 20.24 -22.42 -34.52
N LEU A 2 21.04 -21.78 -33.66
CA LEU A 2 20.66 -21.43 -32.29
C LEU A 2 20.00 -20.04 -32.31
N ILE A 3 18.78 -19.91 -31.82
CA ILE A 3 18.13 -18.61 -31.56
C ILE A 3 18.06 -18.43 -30.06
N THR A 4 19.01 -17.69 -29.52
CA THR A 4 19.03 -17.21 -28.14
C THR A 4 18.05 -16.04 -28.01
N SER A 5 16.95 -16.27 -27.29
CA SER A 5 16.02 -15.22 -26.85
C SER A 5 16.60 -14.55 -25.59
N GLN A 6 17.16 -13.36 -25.74
CA GLN A 6 17.50 -12.50 -24.60
C GLN A 6 16.20 -11.79 -24.13
N ALA A 7 15.63 -12.26 -23.04
CA ALA A 7 14.65 -11.51 -22.27
C ALA A 7 15.36 -10.33 -21.60
N LYS A 8 15.15 -9.11 -22.10
CA LYS A 8 15.62 -7.87 -21.46
C LYS A 8 14.81 -7.61 -20.20
N ASN A 9 15.45 -7.80 -19.08
CA ASN A 9 14.98 -7.44 -17.74
C ASN A 9 14.87 -5.91 -17.66
N LEU A 10 13.66 -5.37 -17.88
CA LEU A 10 13.35 -3.95 -17.62
C LEU A 10 12.98 -3.81 -16.14
N SER A 11 13.99 -3.74 -15.28
CA SER A 11 13.84 -3.23 -13.92
C SER A 11 13.32 -1.79 -13.99
N ARG A 12 12.00 -1.61 -13.85
CA ARG A 12 11.39 -0.28 -13.68
C ARG A 12 11.68 0.20 -12.27
N LYS A 13 12.75 0.97 -12.10
CA LYS A 13 12.96 1.77 -10.88
C LYS A 13 11.77 2.72 -10.74
N ARG A 14 10.92 2.46 -9.76
CA ARG A 14 9.85 3.38 -9.35
C ARG A 14 10.54 4.57 -8.69
N GLY A 15 10.71 5.66 -9.40
CA GLY A 15 11.14 6.94 -8.83
C GLY A 15 9.99 7.52 -7.97
N PRO A 16 10.29 8.33 -6.94
CA PRO A 16 9.26 8.94 -6.10
C PRO A 16 8.31 9.78 -6.96
N MET A 17 7.01 9.49 -6.88
CA MET A 17 5.98 10.30 -7.52
C MET A 17 5.98 11.70 -6.90
N LYS A 18 6.14 12.72 -7.73
CA LYS A 18 5.97 14.11 -7.31
C LYS A 18 4.47 14.42 -7.31
N PHE A 19 3.87 14.42 -6.14
CA PHE A 19 2.52 14.92 -5.95
C PHE A 19 2.51 16.43 -6.07
N LYS A 20 1.55 16.99 -6.81
CA LYS A 20 1.30 18.41 -6.82
C LYS A 20 0.05 18.65 -5.99
N VAL A 21 0.22 19.13 -4.78
CA VAL A 21 -0.89 19.60 -3.95
C VAL A 21 -1.37 20.91 -4.54
N VAL A 22 -2.65 21.05 -4.77
CA VAL A 22 -3.25 22.37 -5.01
C VAL A 22 -3.33 23.03 -3.64
N SER A 23 -2.21 23.67 -3.23
CA SER A 23 -2.21 24.51 -2.04
C SER A 23 -3.04 25.75 -2.30
N SER A 24 -3.69 26.25 -1.26
CA SER A 24 -4.42 27.53 -1.24
C SER A 24 -3.55 28.78 -1.53
N ASP A 25 -2.25 28.60 -1.82
CA ASP A 25 -1.24 29.66 -1.93
C ASP A 25 -0.85 30.02 -3.37
N SER A 26 -1.56 29.54 -4.39
CA SER A 26 -1.46 30.16 -5.71
C SER A 26 -2.30 31.44 -5.68
N GLU A 27 -1.64 32.55 -5.34
CA GLU A 27 -2.13 33.92 -5.51
C GLU A 27 -2.42 34.21 -6.98
N GLY A 28 -3.53 33.67 -7.46
CA GLY A 28 -4.28 34.20 -8.56
C GLY A 28 -5.62 34.60 -7.98
N SER A 29 -5.91 35.90 -7.91
CA SER A 29 -7.13 36.49 -7.34
C SER A 29 -8.39 35.98 -8.03
N ALA A 30 -8.81 34.76 -7.69
CA ALA A 30 -10.16 34.26 -7.89
C ALA A 30 -10.91 34.60 -6.60
N SER A 31 -11.75 35.61 -6.66
CA SER A 31 -12.56 36.16 -5.58
C SER A 31 -13.15 35.04 -4.69
N GLN A 32 -12.92 35.13 -3.38
CA GLN A 32 -13.56 34.30 -2.33
C GLN A 32 -15.10 34.44 -2.30
N ASP A 33 -15.67 35.23 -3.21
CA ASP A 33 -17.12 35.52 -3.36
C ASP A 33 -17.86 34.58 -4.33
N SER A 34 -17.20 33.62 -5.00
CA SER A 34 -17.93 32.64 -5.83
C SER A 34 -18.53 31.55 -4.95
N ALA A 35 -19.79 31.18 -5.24
CA ALA A 35 -20.48 30.10 -4.53
C ALA A 35 -19.62 28.82 -4.50
N PRO A 36 -19.62 28.06 -3.39
CA PRO A 36 -18.83 26.83 -3.28
C PRO A 36 -18.98 25.88 -4.47
N GLU A 37 -20.19 25.79 -5.01
CA GLU A 37 -20.52 24.96 -6.18
C GLU A 37 -19.73 25.37 -7.44
N ALA A 38 -19.63 26.66 -7.73
CA ALA A 38 -18.88 27.18 -8.87
C ALA A 38 -17.37 26.90 -8.73
N ARG A 39 -16.85 26.99 -7.52
CA ARG A 39 -15.45 26.65 -7.21
C ARG A 39 -15.18 25.13 -7.39
N ILE A 40 -16.10 24.27 -6.92
CA ILE A 40 -16.02 22.84 -7.07
C ILE A 40 -16.05 22.48 -8.55
N SER A 41 -17.03 22.99 -9.32
CA SER A 41 -17.13 22.76 -10.77
C SER A 41 -15.82 23.07 -11.48
N LYS A 42 -15.26 24.27 -11.21
CA LYS A 42 -13.98 24.67 -11.78
C LYS A 42 -12.85 23.71 -11.42
N MET A 43 -12.71 23.31 -10.15
CA MET A 43 -11.68 22.39 -9.72
C MET A 43 -11.79 21.02 -10.42
N VAL A 44 -13.02 20.51 -10.56
CA VAL A 44 -13.29 19.23 -11.23
C VAL A 44 -12.97 19.32 -12.72
N GLU A 45 -13.32 20.43 -13.38
CA GLU A 45 -13.06 20.68 -14.81
C GLU A 45 -11.57 20.81 -15.15
N GLU A 46 -10.79 21.46 -14.25
CA GLU A 46 -9.36 21.72 -14.46
C GLU A 46 -8.48 20.51 -14.19
N ASN A 47 -8.99 19.49 -13.49
CA ASN A 47 -8.18 18.36 -13.05
C ASN A 47 -8.73 17.02 -13.59
N PRO A 48 -7.98 16.32 -14.45
CA PRO A 48 -8.42 15.04 -15.03
C PRO A 48 -8.77 13.98 -13.99
N VAL A 49 -8.05 13.96 -12.86
CA VAL A 49 -8.33 13.12 -11.70
C VAL A 49 -8.18 13.98 -10.46
N LEU A 50 -9.26 14.15 -9.70
CA LEU A 50 -9.30 14.98 -8.51
C LEU A 50 -9.89 14.21 -7.32
N LEU A 51 -9.19 14.22 -6.19
CA LEU A 51 -9.63 13.63 -4.94
C LEU A 51 -9.96 14.70 -3.90
N PHE A 52 -11.23 14.83 -3.52
CA PHE A 52 -11.60 15.57 -2.32
C PHE A 52 -11.42 14.68 -1.10
N MET A 53 -10.55 15.09 -0.15
CA MET A 53 -10.14 14.26 0.96
C MET A 53 -9.97 15.05 2.26
N LYS A 54 -9.78 14.38 3.38
CA LYS A 54 -9.42 14.98 4.67
C LYS A 54 -7.91 14.86 4.88
N GLY A 55 -7.21 15.99 4.96
CA GLY A 55 -5.76 16.10 4.98
C GLY A 55 -5.16 16.18 3.59
N SER A 56 -3.88 15.82 3.45
CA SER A 56 -3.17 15.73 2.17
C SER A 56 -2.72 14.29 1.89
N PRO A 57 -2.28 13.97 0.66
CA PRO A 57 -1.75 12.64 0.35
C PRO A 57 -0.58 12.21 1.26
N GLU A 58 0.26 13.15 1.67
CA GLU A 58 1.41 12.92 2.55
C GLU A 58 1.01 12.84 4.04
N ALA A 59 -0.12 13.48 4.41
CA ALA A 59 -0.62 13.55 5.78
C ALA A 59 -2.15 13.40 5.83
N PRO A 60 -2.70 12.22 5.51
CA PRO A 60 -4.14 11.98 5.53
C PRO A 60 -4.68 11.99 6.97
N GLN A 61 -5.79 12.71 7.17
CA GLN A 61 -6.44 12.87 8.48
C GLN A 61 -7.71 12.01 8.62
N CYS A 62 -7.83 10.96 7.81
CA CYS A 62 -8.98 10.05 7.82
C CYS A 62 -8.57 8.71 7.21
N GLY A 63 -8.91 7.60 7.88
CA GLY A 63 -8.62 6.26 7.39
C GLY A 63 -9.21 5.94 6.02
N PHE A 64 -10.41 6.44 5.72
CA PHE A 64 -11.02 6.29 4.39
C PHE A 64 -10.26 7.07 3.31
N SER A 65 -9.79 8.30 3.60
CA SER A 65 -8.95 9.07 2.68
C SER A 65 -7.61 8.37 2.44
N TYR A 66 -7.01 7.80 3.48
CA TYR A 66 -5.78 7.02 3.38
C TYR A 66 -5.96 5.81 2.44
N ARG A 67 -7.03 5.02 2.61
CA ARG A 67 -7.30 3.85 1.75
C ARG A 67 -7.43 4.23 0.28
N VAL A 68 -8.15 5.31 -0.04
CA VAL A 68 -8.25 5.79 -1.43
C VAL A 68 -6.89 6.20 -2.00
N ILE A 69 -6.05 6.87 -1.21
CA ILE A 69 -4.67 7.21 -1.62
C ILE A 69 -3.88 5.94 -1.94
N GLN A 70 -3.99 4.90 -1.09
CA GLN A 70 -3.30 3.62 -1.33
C GLN A 70 -3.75 2.98 -2.65
N VAL A 71 -5.06 2.99 -2.93
CA VAL A 71 -5.58 2.50 -4.22
C VAL A 71 -4.99 3.30 -5.37
N LEU A 72 -5.08 4.63 -5.36
CA LEU A 72 -4.57 5.46 -6.46
C LEU A 72 -3.05 5.29 -6.66
N ASN A 73 -2.31 5.13 -5.57
CA ASN A 73 -0.87 4.87 -5.63
C ASN A 73 -0.54 3.49 -6.20
N SER A 74 -1.28 2.43 -5.79
CA SER A 74 -1.06 1.08 -6.31
C SER A 74 -1.32 0.98 -7.82
N TRP A 75 -2.23 1.78 -8.33
CA TRP A 75 -2.52 1.91 -9.76
C TRP A 75 -1.59 2.92 -10.47
N ASN A 76 -0.65 3.54 -9.73
CA ASN A 76 0.27 4.56 -10.24
C ASN A 76 -0.47 5.71 -10.96
N VAL A 77 -1.59 6.18 -10.38
CA VAL A 77 -2.45 7.23 -10.95
C VAL A 77 -1.88 8.61 -10.61
N PRO A 78 -1.63 9.48 -11.59
CA PRO A 78 -1.41 10.90 -11.30
C PRO A 78 -2.75 11.55 -10.95
N PHE A 79 -2.84 12.15 -9.77
CA PHE A 79 -4.05 12.85 -9.34
C PHE A 79 -3.73 14.14 -8.60
N GLN A 80 -4.71 15.04 -8.57
CA GLN A 80 -4.70 16.22 -7.70
C GLN A 80 -5.59 15.95 -6.49
N SER A 81 -5.32 16.63 -5.38
CA SER A 81 -6.14 16.50 -4.18
C SER A 81 -6.53 17.84 -3.62
N PHE A 82 -7.71 17.90 -2.99
CA PHE A 82 -8.18 19.05 -2.23
C PHE A 82 -8.49 18.65 -0.80
N ASN A 83 -7.86 19.33 0.17
CA ASN A 83 -8.13 19.11 1.59
C ASN A 83 -9.41 19.85 2.02
N VAL A 84 -10.50 19.13 2.15
CA VAL A 84 -11.79 19.71 2.55
C VAL A 84 -11.82 20.25 3.98
N LEU A 85 -10.83 19.94 4.81
CA LEU A 85 -10.75 20.48 6.18
C LEU A 85 -10.25 21.93 6.19
N SER A 86 -9.66 22.41 5.08
CA SER A 86 -9.21 23.78 4.94
C SER A 86 -10.33 24.77 4.53
N ASP A 87 -11.50 24.25 4.10
CA ASP A 87 -12.61 25.08 3.60
C ASP A 87 -13.96 24.39 3.89
N GLU A 88 -14.68 24.87 4.89
CA GLU A 88 -15.97 24.29 5.29
C GLU A 88 -17.05 24.49 4.22
N GLY A 89 -16.99 25.57 3.43
CA GLY A 89 -17.89 25.80 2.29
C GLY A 89 -17.72 24.71 1.22
N ILE A 90 -16.50 24.38 0.86
CA ILE A 90 -16.20 23.28 -0.08
C ILE A 90 -16.55 21.93 0.56
N ARG A 91 -16.27 21.75 1.84
CA ARG A 91 -16.58 20.49 2.55
C ARG A 91 -18.05 20.15 2.54
N GLN A 92 -18.93 21.12 2.73
CA GLN A 92 -20.38 20.93 2.63
C GLN A 92 -20.82 20.90 1.16
N GLY A 93 -20.36 21.85 0.36
CA GLY A 93 -20.73 21.99 -1.05
C GLY A 93 -20.43 20.76 -1.89
N ILE A 94 -19.32 20.04 -1.64
CA ILE A 94 -18.99 18.83 -2.40
C ILE A 94 -19.96 17.67 -2.18
N LYS A 95 -20.58 17.60 -0.99
CA LYS A 95 -21.62 16.60 -0.70
C LYS A 95 -22.92 16.92 -1.44
N ASP A 96 -23.27 18.21 -1.47
CA ASP A 96 -24.47 18.67 -2.17
C ASP A 96 -24.26 18.54 -3.69
N PHE A 97 -23.08 18.90 -4.19
CA PHE A 97 -22.70 18.82 -5.61
C PHE A 97 -22.79 17.40 -6.18
N SER A 98 -22.34 16.40 -5.43
CA SER A 98 -22.37 14.98 -5.83
C SER A 98 -23.66 14.26 -5.41
N ASN A 99 -24.49 14.88 -4.57
CA ASN A 99 -25.55 14.20 -3.83
C ASN A 99 -25.01 12.97 -3.05
N TRP A 100 -23.78 13.07 -2.50
CA TRP A 100 -23.10 12.00 -1.79
C TRP A 100 -22.62 12.48 -0.42
N PRO A 101 -23.04 11.84 0.70
CA PRO A 101 -22.90 12.44 2.04
C PRO A 101 -21.50 12.35 2.64
N THR A 102 -20.60 11.55 2.08
CA THR A 102 -19.33 11.21 2.70
C THR A 102 -18.11 11.70 1.90
N ILE A 103 -16.97 11.82 2.57
CA ILE A 103 -15.64 12.13 2.04
C ILE A 103 -14.70 11.01 2.49
N PRO A 104 -13.82 10.48 1.62
CA PRO A 104 -13.36 11.05 0.33
C PRO A 104 -14.34 10.89 -0.83
N GLN A 105 -14.11 11.72 -1.90
CA GLN A 105 -14.83 11.64 -3.18
C GLN A 105 -13.83 11.77 -4.33
N LEU A 106 -13.85 10.81 -5.24
CA LEU A 106 -13.01 10.80 -6.45
C LEU A 106 -13.81 11.29 -7.66
N TYR A 107 -13.19 12.18 -8.43
CA TYR A 107 -13.68 12.65 -9.72
C TYR A 107 -12.67 12.30 -10.81
N VAL A 108 -13.16 11.79 -11.93
CA VAL A 108 -12.37 11.48 -13.13
C VAL A 108 -13.08 12.10 -14.31
N LYS A 109 -12.39 12.99 -15.02
CA LYS A 109 -12.93 13.69 -16.19
C LYS A 109 -14.30 14.33 -15.95
N ASN A 110 -14.43 15.07 -14.87
CA ASN A 110 -15.64 15.78 -14.42
C ASN A 110 -16.76 14.86 -13.91
N GLU A 111 -16.59 13.56 -13.93
CA GLU A 111 -17.58 12.61 -13.46
C GLU A 111 -17.27 12.16 -12.04
N PHE A 112 -18.28 12.11 -11.19
CA PHE A 112 -18.19 11.55 -9.86
C PHE A 112 -18.07 10.02 -9.96
N VAL A 113 -16.96 9.47 -9.50
CA VAL A 113 -16.70 8.02 -9.49
C VAL A 113 -17.27 7.36 -8.25
N GLY A 114 -17.01 7.94 -7.07
CA GLY A 114 -17.50 7.37 -5.82
C GLY A 114 -16.69 7.77 -4.59
N GLY A 115 -17.10 7.19 -3.45
CA GLY A 115 -16.37 7.22 -2.20
C GLY A 115 -15.42 6.02 -2.05
N CYS A 116 -14.87 5.85 -0.84
CA CYS A 116 -13.85 4.83 -0.55
C CYS A 116 -14.28 3.42 -0.99
N ASP A 117 -15.46 2.98 -0.61
CA ASP A 117 -15.90 1.61 -0.84
C ASP A 117 -16.08 1.31 -2.35
N ILE A 118 -16.60 2.27 -3.12
CA ILE A 118 -16.76 2.13 -4.58
C ILE A 118 -15.38 2.08 -5.26
N ILE A 119 -14.43 2.90 -4.83
CA ILE A 119 -13.10 2.94 -5.42
C ILE A 119 -12.34 1.63 -5.12
N GLU A 120 -12.48 1.08 -3.93
CA GLU A 120 -11.92 -0.22 -3.56
C GLU A 120 -12.55 -1.36 -4.37
N GLU A 121 -13.87 -1.35 -4.58
CA GLU A 121 -14.57 -2.32 -5.42
C GLU A 121 -14.09 -2.28 -6.87
N LEU A 122 -14.06 -1.07 -7.48
CA LEU A 122 -13.57 -0.88 -8.85
C LEU A 122 -12.09 -1.28 -9.00
N SER A 123 -11.28 -1.07 -7.97
CA SER A 123 -9.90 -1.52 -7.95
C SER A 123 -9.80 -3.04 -7.87
N GLY A 124 -10.60 -3.68 -7.03
CA GLY A 124 -10.58 -5.11 -6.79
C GLY A 124 -11.05 -5.95 -7.99
N ASN A 125 -12.02 -5.44 -8.77
CA ASN A 125 -12.54 -6.11 -9.95
C ASN A 125 -11.85 -5.68 -11.27
N GLY A 126 -10.93 -4.70 -11.20
CA GLY A 126 -10.16 -4.19 -12.35
C GLY A 126 -10.86 -3.11 -13.18
N GLU A 127 -12.13 -2.78 -12.90
CA GLU A 127 -12.90 -1.77 -13.65
C GLU A 127 -12.35 -0.34 -13.49
N LEU A 128 -11.55 -0.10 -12.43
CA LEU A 128 -10.89 1.19 -12.24
C LEU A 128 -9.96 1.54 -13.42
N ALA A 129 -9.41 0.55 -14.14
CA ALA A 129 -8.61 0.77 -15.34
C ALA A 129 -9.38 1.54 -16.42
N ASP A 130 -10.63 1.14 -16.68
CA ASP A 130 -11.46 1.76 -17.72
C ASP A 130 -11.85 3.18 -17.32
N VAL A 131 -12.17 3.41 -16.06
CA VAL A 131 -12.45 4.75 -15.50
C VAL A 131 -11.24 5.67 -15.70
N LEU A 132 -10.04 5.22 -15.31
CA LEU A 132 -8.80 6.00 -15.40
C LEU A 132 -8.36 6.23 -16.84
N LYS A 133 -8.59 5.27 -17.72
CA LYS A 133 -8.28 5.37 -19.16
C LYS A 133 -9.05 6.49 -19.84
N SER A 134 -10.23 6.83 -19.34
CA SER A 134 -10.99 7.99 -19.82
C SER A 134 -10.23 9.31 -19.62
N ALA A 135 -9.48 9.45 -18.50
CA ALA A 135 -8.69 10.64 -18.21
C ALA A 135 -7.29 10.63 -18.87
N TYR A 136 -6.73 9.44 -19.07
CA TYR A 136 -5.39 9.24 -19.58
C TYR A 136 -5.37 8.16 -20.70
N PRO A 137 -5.88 8.47 -21.90
CA PRO A 137 -6.06 7.48 -22.99
C PRO A 137 -4.76 6.79 -23.43
N ASP A 138 -3.64 7.53 -23.37
CA ASP A 138 -2.31 7.04 -23.78
C ASP A 138 -1.58 6.26 -22.69
N ARG A 139 -2.25 6.02 -21.56
CA ARG A 139 -1.65 5.36 -20.40
C ARG A 139 -2.28 3.99 -20.17
N ASP A 140 -1.43 2.98 -20.00
CA ASP A 140 -1.90 1.67 -19.59
C ASP A 140 -1.99 1.61 -18.05
N PHE A 141 -3.17 1.27 -17.56
CA PHE A 141 -3.41 0.98 -16.17
C PHE A 141 -3.56 -0.53 -16.00
N THR A 142 -2.50 -1.16 -15.51
CA THR A 142 -2.55 -2.57 -15.14
C THR A 142 -3.01 -2.66 -13.68
N PRO A 143 -4.03 -3.47 -13.38
CA PRO A 143 -4.43 -3.71 -12.02
C PRO A 143 -3.21 -4.13 -11.16
N PRO A 144 -3.07 -3.61 -9.95
CA PRO A 144 -2.06 -4.15 -9.05
C PRO A 144 -2.34 -5.64 -8.86
N PRO A 145 -1.31 -6.48 -8.70
CA PRO A 145 -1.54 -7.88 -8.38
C PRO A 145 -2.41 -7.96 -7.12
N PRO A 146 -3.29 -8.96 -7.03
CA PRO A 146 -4.08 -9.16 -5.82
C PRO A 146 -3.13 -9.24 -4.62
N PRO A 147 -3.55 -8.77 -3.44
CA PRO A 147 -2.74 -8.92 -2.23
C PRO A 147 -2.32 -10.37 -2.09
N ALA A 148 -1.03 -10.61 -1.93
CA ALA A 148 -0.54 -11.97 -1.71
C ALA A 148 -1.11 -12.50 -0.40
N GLU A 149 -1.43 -13.78 -0.37
CA GLU A 149 -1.78 -14.45 0.88
C GLU A 149 -0.51 -14.78 1.65
N VAL A 150 -0.59 -14.67 2.98
CA VAL A 150 0.49 -15.13 3.86
C VAL A 150 0.62 -16.66 3.71
N GLN A 151 1.81 -17.12 3.37
CA GLN A 151 2.11 -18.54 3.28
C GLN A 151 2.40 -19.11 4.68
N GLU A 152 1.45 -19.83 5.24
CA GLU A 152 1.60 -20.48 6.54
C GLU A 152 2.43 -21.75 6.37
N VAL A 153 3.58 -21.80 7.04
CA VAL A 153 4.50 -22.94 7.00
C VAL A 153 4.84 -23.41 8.42
N SER A 154 4.98 -24.69 8.63
CA SER A 154 5.55 -25.24 9.86
C SER A 154 7.07 -24.99 9.93
N SER A 155 7.66 -25.12 11.11
CA SER A 155 9.12 -25.01 11.28
C SER A 155 9.91 -25.98 10.40
N VAL A 156 9.39 -27.19 10.19
CA VAL A 156 10.02 -28.20 9.31
C VAL A 156 10.00 -27.73 7.85
N GLU A 157 8.84 -27.29 7.35
CA GLU A 157 8.71 -26.77 5.99
C GLU A 157 9.55 -25.50 5.80
N ALA A 158 9.55 -24.60 6.79
CA ALA A 158 10.37 -23.39 6.79
C ALA A 158 11.86 -23.72 6.69
N SER A 159 12.34 -24.73 7.44
CA SER A 159 13.73 -25.20 7.36
C SER A 159 14.08 -25.74 5.97
N GLU A 160 13.18 -26.46 5.31
CA GLU A 160 13.39 -26.97 3.96
C GLU A 160 13.40 -25.84 2.93
N ILE A 161 12.49 -24.87 3.05
CA ILE A 161 12.47 -23.69 2.19
C ILE A 161 13.79 -22.92 2.31
N LEU A 162 14.24 -22.63 3.53
CA LEU A 162 15.50 -21.88 3.78
C LEU A 162 16.74 -22.62 3.29
N LYS A 163 16.77 -23.95 3.27
CA LYS A 163 17.88 -24.73 2.68
C LYS A 163 17.95 -24.55 1.16
N ASN A 164 16.79 -24.45 0.51
CA ASN A 164 16.69 -24.31 -0.94
C ASN A 164 16.78 -22.86 -1.41
N GLN A 165 16.43 -21.90 -0.55
CA GLN A 165 16.39 -20.46 -0.81
C GLN A 165 17.06 -19.69 0.34
N PRO A 166 18.39 -19.75 0.44
CA PRO A 166 19.13 -19.15 1.57
C PRO A 166 19.10 -17.62 1.57
N GLU A 167 18.64 -16.99 0.48
CA GLU A 167 18.46 -15.55 0.33
C GLU A 167 17.22 -15.02 1.06
N ILE A 168 16.30 -15.88 1.49
CA ILE A 168 15.10 -15.46 2.23
C ILE A 168 15.53 -14.80 3.54
N ALA A 169 15.08 -13.56 3.73
CA ALA A 169 15.32 -12.84 4.96
C ALA A 169 14.44 -13.37 6.10
N ILE A 170 15.05 -13.79 7.19
CA ILE A 170 14.33 -14.22 8.40
C ILE A 170 14.13 -13.03 9.31
N LEU A 171 12.86 -12.65 9.55
CA LEU A 171 12.45 -11.49 10.35
C LEU A 171 11.78 -11.95 11.65
N ASP A 172 12.40 -11.65 12.76
CA ASP A 172 11.93 -12.03 14.09
C ASP A 172 11.21 -10.86 14.76
N VAL A 173 9.90 -10.99 14.96
CA VAL A 173 9.05 -9.94 15.55
C VAL A 173 9.08 -9.89 17.08
N ARG A 174 9.88 -10.75 17.72
CA ARG A 174 9.99 -10.79 19.18
C ARG A 174 10.87 -9.67 19.70
N PRO A 175 10.56 -9.18 20.93
CA PRO A 175 11.40 -8.18 21.58
C PRO A 175 12.79 -8.75 21.93
N PRO A 176 13.80 -7.88 22.19
CA PRO A 176 15.17 -8.29 22.47
C PRO A 176 15.31 -9.30 23.62
N GLU A 177 14.48 -9.19 24.65
CA GLU A 177 14.51 -10.04 25.84
C GLU A 177 14.09 -11.49 25.53
N GLU A 178 13.18 -11.68 24.60
CA GLU A 178 12.80 -13.01 24.10
C GLU A 178 13.89 -13.58 23.19
N ARG A 179 14.42 -12.75 22.28
CA ARG A 179 15.49 -13.15 21.36
C ARG A 179 16.78 -13.54 22.07
N ALA A 180 17.09 -12.90 23.20
CA ALA A 180 18.25 -13.24 24.02
C ALA A 180 18.16 -14.65 24.65
N LYS A 181 16.95 -15.21 24.78
CA LYS A 181 16.76 -16.59 25.29
C LYS A 181 16.94 -17.64 24.19
N ALA A 182 16.44 -17.35 23.02
CA ALA A 182 16.48 -18.23 21.87
C ALA A 182 16.36 -17.40 20.58
N ALA A 183 17.16 -17.66 19.55
CA ALA A 183 17.06 -17.01 18.25
C ALA A 183 17.49 -17.97 17.16
N LEU A 184 17.00 -17.77 15.94
CA LEU A 184 17.54 -18.42 14.76
C LEU A 184 18.80 -17.69 14.30
N ASP A 185 19.80 -18.42 13.88
CA ASP A 185 20.98 -17.86 13.23
C ASP A 185 20.53 -17.07 11.99
N ASN A 186 21.18 -15.93 11.75
CA ASN A 186 20.89 -15.00 10.64
C ASN A 186 19.49 -14.37 10.68
N SER A 187 18.69 -14.54 11.76
CA SER A 187 17.44 -13.80 11.90
C SER A 187 17.70 -12.34 12.29
N ARG A 188 17.03 -11.42 11.59
CA ARG A 188 17.05 -10.00 11.89
C ARG A 188 15.84 -9.62 12.75
N MET A 189 16.03 -8.77 13.76
CA MET A 189 14.91 -8.25 14.53
C MET A 189 14.05 -7.34 13.66
N LEU A 190 12.72 -7.56 13.68
CA LEU A 190 11.76 -6.71 13.03
C LEU A 190 11.21 -5.69 14.04
N ASP A 191 11.86 -4.54 14.13
CA ASP A 191 11.38 -3.37 14.85
C ASP A 191 10.80 -2.33 13.87
N ASN A 192 10.33 -1.18 14.39
CA ASN A 192 9.76 -0.13 13.56
C ASN A 192 10.75 0.44 12.53
N HIS A 193 12.03 0.53 12.88
CA HIS A 193 13.07 1.02 11.96
C HIS A 193 13.29 0.03 10.82
N THR A 194 13.44 -1.25 11.14
CA THR A 194 13.60 -2.32 10.15
C THR A 194 12.35 -2.45 9.26
N ALA A 195 11.15 -2.34 9.82
CA ALA A 195 9.93 -2.36 9.04
C ALA A 195 9.87 -1.19 8.04
N GLN A 196 10.25 0.02 8.47
CA GLN A 196 10.28 1.19 7.58
C GLN A 196 11.33 1.04 6.48
N GLU A 197 12.54 0.55 6.80
CA GLU A 197 13.59 0.27 5.82
C GLU A 197 13.09 -0.71 4.74
N ILE A 198 12.39 -1.79 5.15
CA ILE A 198 11.82 -2.77 4.23
C ILE A 198 10.82 -2.10 3.29
N LEU A 199 9.90 -1.31 3.83
CA LEU A 199 8.88 -0.61 3.05
C LEU A 199 9.47 0.40 2.05
N ASP A 200 10.54 1.07 2.43
CA ASP A 200 11.15 2.14 1.63
C ASP A 200 12.10 1.61 0.54
N SER A 201 12.73 0.44 0.76
CA SER A 201 13.87 0.03 -0.06
C SER A 201 13.83 -1.38 -0.63
N TRP A 202 12.98 -2.28 -0.13
CA TRP A 202 12.92 -3.65 -0.65
C TRP A 202 12.00 -3.74 -1.86
N ASP A 203 12.37 -4.64 -2.80
CA ASP A 203 11.48 -5.01 -3.90
C ASP A 203 10.30 -5.81 -3.34
N PRO A 204 9.04 -5.53 -3.73
CA PRO A 204 7.88 -6.32 -3.33
C PRO A 204 7.97 -7.83 -3.62
N GLU A 205 8.79 -8.23 -4.59
CA GLU A 205 9.06 -9.63 -4.90
C GLU A 205 10.13 -10.26 -3.99
N THR A 206 10.78 -9.49 -3.11
CA THR A 206 11.79 -10.01 -2.18
C THR A 206 11.14 -10.95 -1.18
N PRO A 207 11.55 -12.24 -1.13
CA PRO A 207 10.95 -13.19 -0.21
C PRO A 207 11.37 -12.90 1.23
N MET A 208 10.41 -13.00 2.14
CA MET A 208 10.65 -12.84 3.57
C MET A 208 9.91 -13.88 4.42
N MET A 209 10.54 -14.32 5.48
CA MET A 209 9.99 -15.29 6.43
C MET A 209 9.90 -14.66 7.82
N LEU A 210 8.71 -14.60 8.38
CA LEU A 210 8.46 -14.00 9.68
C LEU A 210 8.31 -15.09 10.75
N ILE A 211 8.93 -14.86 11.89
CA ILE A 211 8.86 -15.77 13.03
C ILE A 211 8.59 -15.01 14.33
N CYS A 212 7.85 -15.65 15.23
CA CYS A 212 7.73 -15.22 16.63
C CYS A 212 7.84 -16.43 17.57
N HIS A 213 7.26 -16.37 18.76
CA HIS A 213 7.29 -17.50 19.69
C HIS A 213 6.44 -18.68 19.17
N GLN A 214 5.17 -18.44 18.76
CA GLN A 214 4.17 -19.44 18.38
C GLN A 214 3.36 -19.04 17.13
N GLY A 215 3.92 -18.27 16.20
CA GLY A 215 3.32 -17.93 14.93
C GLY A 215 2.26 -16.82 14.91
N ILE A 216 1.69 -16.41 16.07
CA ILE A 216 0.56 -15.45 16.09
C ILE A 216 1.00 -14.02 15.76
N ARG A 217 2.03 -13.51 16.43
CA ARG A 217 2.56 -12.14 16.23
C ARG A 217 3.17 -11.99 14.83
N SER A 218 3.89 -13.01 14.37
CA SER A 218 4.51 -13.02 13.04
C SER A 218 3.47 -13.09 11.93
N ARG A 219 2.33 -13.78 12.11
CA ARG A 219 1.20 -13.77 11.19
C ARG A 219 0.63 -12.35 10.99
N GLN A 220 0.45 -11.59 12.08
CA GLN A 220 -0.03 -10.22 12.00
C GLN A 220 0.93 -9.31 11.22
N ALA A 221 2.24 -9.45 11.48
CA ALA A 221 3.26 -8.72 10.73
C ALA A 221 3.32 -9.16 9.26
N ALA A 222 3.18 -10.46 8.96
CA ALA A 222 3.11 -10.99 7.61
C ALA A 222 1.90 -10.41 6.83
N GLN A 223 0.72 -10.39 7.46
CA GLN A 223 -0.48 -9.76 6.88
C GLN A 223 -0.28 -8.26 6.60
N TYR A 224 0.46 -7.57 7.47
CA TYR A 224 0.80 -6.18 7.22
C TYR A 224 1.67 -6.04 5.96
N PHE A 225 2.74 -6.83 5.80
CA PHE A 225 3.59 -6.74 4.61
C PHE A 225 2.87 -7.15 3.32
N THR A 226 2.01 -8.19 3.34
CA THR A 226 1.19 -8.52 2.17
C THR A 226 0.23 -7.38 1.80
N SER A 227 -0.35 -6.69 2.78
CA SER A 227 -1.19 -5.50 2.54
C SER A 227 -0.40 -4.31 1.98
N GLN A 228 0.92 -4.26 2.16
CA GLN A 228 1.81 -3.27 1.57
C GLN A 228 2.35 -3.68 0.18
N GLY A 229 1.90 -4.83 -0.35
CA GLY A 229 2.21 -5.28 -1.70
C GLY A 229 3.33 -6.30 -1.82
N PHE A 230 3.92 -6.79 -0.71
CA PHE A 230 4.91 -7.87 -0.75
C PHE A 230 4.25 -9.18 -1.15
N GLN A 231 4.86 -9.90 -2.10
CA GLN A 231 4.26 -11.05 -2.76
C GLN A 231 4.67 -12.40 -2.16
N GLN A 232 5.86 -12.50 -1.59
CA GLN A 232 6.43 -13.74 -1.08
C GLN A 232 6.68 -13.65 0.43
N VAL A 233 5.59 -13.77 1.21
CA VAL A 233 5.64 -13.59 2.67
C VAL A 233 5.23 -14.88 3.37
N TYR A 234 6.17 -15.47 4.11
CA TYR A 234 5.99 -16.69 4.89
C TYR A 234 5.79 -16.37 6.37
N ASN A 235 4.92 -17.12 7.03
CA ASN A 235 4.77 -17.12 8.49
C ASN A 235 5.12 -18.50 9.03
N VAL A 236 6.07 -18.59 9.97
CA VAL A 236 6.35 -19.83 10.70
C VAL A 236 5.27 -20.02 11.76
N SER A 237 4.30 -20.88 11.46
CA SER A 237 3.01 -20.98 12.17
C SER A 237 3.13 -21.51 13.62
N ASP A 238 4.13 -22.32 13.90
CA ASP A 238 4.49 -22.87 15.23
C ASP A 238 5.64 -22.11 15.91
N GLY A 239 6.22 -21.15 15.19
CA GLY A 239 7.24 -20.23 15.68
C GLY A 239 8.53 -20.90 16.13
N ILE A 240 9.32 -20.17 16.96
CA ILE A 240 10.59 -20.70 17.46
C ILE A 240 10.40 -21.83 18.47
N ASP A 241 9.25 -21.92 19.12
CA ASP A 241 8.94 -23.05 19.99
C ASP A 241 8.82 -24.36 19.20
N GLY A 242 8.09 -24.35 18.08
CA GLY A 242 8.03 -25.46 17.13
C GLY A 242 9.38 -25.78 16.50
N TRP A 243 10.15 -24.74 16.15
CA TRP A 243 11.50 -24.91 15.61
C TRP A 243 12.44 -25.65 16.56
N SER A 244 12.43 -25.26 17.83
CA SER A 244 13.21 -25.93 18.88
C SER A 244 12.81 -27.40 19.08
N GLN A 245 11.54 -27.74 18.82
CA GLN A 245 11.04 -29.10 19.01
C GLN A 245 11.32 -30.02 17.82
N THR A 246 11.31 -29.47 16.60
CA THR A 246 11.24 -30.29 15.38
C THR A 246 12.44 -30.13 14.44
N VAL A 247 13.17 -29.03 14.51
CA VAL A 247 14.25 -28.69 13.60
C VAL A 247 15.61 -28.67 14.32
N ASP A 248 15.72 -27.91 15.39
CA ASP A 248 16.98 -27.72 16.12
C ASP A 248 16.77 -27.69 17.64
N SER A 249 16.99 -28.84 18.29
CA SER A 249 16.84 -28.99 19.73
C SER A 249 17.93 -28.28 20.57
N SER A 250 18.96 -27.70 19.94
CA SER A 250 19.95 -26.90 20.63
C SER A 250 19.42 -25.50 20.98
N ILE A 251 18.38 -25.03 20.30
CA ILE A 251 17.70 -23.78 20.61
C ILE A 251 16.83 -23.95 21.86
N PRO A 252 17.07 -23.18 22.95
CA PRO A 252 16.33 -23.33 24.19
C PRO A 252 14.82 -23.02 24.02
N ARG A 253 13.98 -23.81 24.68
CA ARG A 253 12.54 -23.49 24.84
C ARG A 253 12.33 -22.58 26.06
N TYR A 254 11.37 -21.69 25.99
CA TYR A 254 11.03 -20.76 27.10
C TYR A 254 9.55 -20.45 27.14
#